data_57f4d39da80d11111ed0cf8d1a153c7e
#
_entry.id   57f4d39da80d11111ed0cf8d1a153c7e
#
_cell.length_a   1.000
_cell.length_b   1.000
_cell.length_c   1.000
_cell.angle_alpha   90.00
_cell.angle_beta   90.00
_cell.angle_gamma   90.00
#
_symmetry.space_group_name_H-M   'P 1'
#
loop_
_entity.id
_entity.type
_entity.pdbx_description
1 polymer ?
#
loop_
_entity_poly.entity_id
_entity_poly.type
_entity_poly.pdbx_seq_one_letter_code
_entity_poly.pdbx_strand_id
1 'polypeptide(L)'
;MAQGNIPLARDGYPLIGGCIAAAVAAGLLACVTGGWLSSVFQVLTLVAVVGTAFFLNFFRDPERHAPQGEGLVISPADGEIIIAEPDVDEPRFLKSRAAKISIFMSPMNVHVNRAPVDGEVTGVHYNAGKYFAAWAEKASLDNEQNAIVMRSDEGRSIVFVQIAGFLARRIVCRVGAGTRCSRGERVGMIKLGSRVDVYVPGNVELRVKLGDRVTAGETVLGVLR
;
A
#
# COMPACT_ATOMS: atom_id res chain seq x y z
N MET A 1 -10.38 10.44 -23.29
CA MET A 1 -9.68 9.31 -23.96
C MET A 1 -9.39 8.28 -22.89
N ALA A 2 -10.05 7.14 -22.89
CA ALA A 2 -9.79 6.06 -21.94
C ALA A 2 -8.38 5.53 -22.21
N GLN A 3 -7.42 5.85 -21.35
CA GLN A 3 -6.14 5.17 -21.34
C GLN A 3 -6.44 3.71 -20.97
N GLY A 4 -6.14 2.80 -21.90
CA GLY A 4 -6.31 1.37 -21.68
C GLY A 4 -5.67 0.98 -20.36
N ASN A 5 -6.48 0.54 -19.42
CA ASN A 5 -6.06 0.17 -18.07
C ASN A 5 -5.19 -1.07 -18.16
N ILE A 6 -3.88 -0.86 -18.09
CA ILE A 6 -2.97 -1.96 -17.77
C ILE A 6 -3.16 -2.22 -16.29
N PRO A 7 -3.68 -3.38 -15.86
CA PRO A 7 -4.03 -3.65 -14.46
C PRO A 7 -2.79 -3.87 -13.59
N LEU A 8 -1.69 -3.20 -13.91
CA LEU A 8 -0.39 -3.33 -13.25
C LEU A 8 0.21 -1.96 -12.91
N ALA A 9 0.70 -1.82 -11.69
CA ALA A 9 1.46 -0.66 -11.28
C ALA A 9 2.79 -0.58 -12.06
N ARG A 10 3.09 0.61 -12.61
CA ARG A 10 4.29 0.85 -13.44
C ARG A 10 5.59 0.49 -12.73
N ASP A 11 5.62 0.58 -11.40
CA ASP A 11 6.77 0.23 -10.56
C ASP A 11 7.15 -1.25 -10.64
N GLY A 12 6.26 -2.13 -11.12
CA GLY A 12 6.49 -3.55 -11.32
C GLY A 12 7.16 -3.90 -12.63
N TYR A 13 7.08 -3.05 -13.66
CA TYR A 13 7.55 -3.39 -15.01
C TYR A 13 9.02 -3.84 -15.08
N PRO A 14 9.98 -3.17 -14.39
CA PRO A 14 11.37 -3.62 -14.44
C PRO A 14 11.59 -5.00 -13.82
N LEU A 15 10.91 -5.32 -12.73
CA LEU A 15 11.02 -6.61 -12.05
C LEU A 15 10.36 -7.72 -12.88
N ILE A 16 9.15 -7.47 -13.37
CA ILE A 16 8.40 -8.41 -14.22
C ILE A 16 9.20 -8.69 -15.49
N GLY A 17 9.66 -7.63 -16.18
CA GLY A 17 10.47 -7.75 -17.39
C GLY A 17 11.78 -8.49 -17.14
N GLY A 18 12.46 -8.22 -16.04
CA GLY A 18 13.69 -8.93 -15.65
C GLY A 18 13.46 -10.43 -15.40
N CYS A 19 12.37 -10.78 -14.71
CA CYS A 19 12.02 -12.20 -14.49
C CYS A 19 11.66 -12.91 -15.80
N ILE A 20 10.91 -12.26 -16.68
CA ILE A 20 10.60 -12.81 -18.02
C ILE A 20 11.87 -13.04 -18.83
N ALA A 21 12.76 -12.05 -18.90
CA ALA A 21 14.03 -12.15 -19.60
C ALA A 21 14.91 -13.28 -19.05
N ALA A 22 14.98 -13.40 -17.72
CA ALA A 22 15.70 -14.50 -17.05
C ALA A 22 15.10 -15.87 -17.37
N ALA A 23 13.75 -15.99 -17.38
CA ALA A 23 13.06 -17.23 -17.73
C ALA A 23 13.36 -17.65 -19.17
N VAL A 24 13.29 -16.71 -20.12
CA VAL A 24 13.61 -16.96 -21.54
C VAL A 24 15.07 -17.38 -21.71
N ALA A 25 16.01 -16.63 -21.12
CA ALA A 25 17.44 -16.93 -21.22
C ALA A 25 17.78 -18.31 -20.61
N ALA A 26 17.29 -18.60 -19.42
CA ALA A 26 17.51 -19.90 -18.77
C ALA A 26 16.86 -21.04 -19.58
N GLY A 27 15.66 -20.82 -20.12
CA GLY A 27 14.98 -21.80 -20.98
C GLY A 27 15.75 -22.13 -22.25
N LEU A 28 16.28 -21.12 -22.93
CA LEU A 28 17.13 -21.31 -24.10
C LEU A 28 18.42 -22.06 -23.77
N LEU A 29 19.08 -21.71 -22.63
CA LEU A 29 20.26 -22.42 -22.17
C LEU A 29 19.96 -23.88 -21.81
N ALA A 30 18.80 -24.15 -21.22
CA ALA A 30 18.35 -25.54 -20.97
C ALA A 30 18.21 -26.37 -22.22
N CYS A 31 17.80 -25.75 -23.35
CA CYS A 31 17.64 -26.45 -24.62
C CYS A 31 18.97 -26.76 -25.33
N VAL A 32 20.00 -25.92 -25.13
CA VAL A 32 21.30 -26.08 -25.82
C VAL A 32 22.36 -26.77 -24.99
N THR A 33 22.13 -26.96 -23.68
CA THR A 33 23.02 -27.68 -22.78
C THR A 33 22.55 -29.11 -22.55
N GLY A 34 23.42 -30.00 -22.09
CA GLY A 34 23.09 -31.40 -21.79
C GLY A 34 23.41 -31.78 -20.33
N GLY A 35 22.96 -32.97 -19.94
CA GLY A 35 23.24 -33.55 -18.62
C GLY A 35 22.72 -32.66 -17.45
N TRP A 36 23.47 -32.63 -16.35
CA TRP A 36 23.07 -31.90 -15.13
C TRP A 36 22.91 -30.39 -15.34
N LEU A 37 23.66 -29.82 -16.27
CA LEU A 37 23.62 -28.39 -16.57
C LEU A 37 22.23 -27.98 -17.16
N SER A 38 21.67 -28.80 -18.05
CA SER A 38 20.30 -28.59 -18.54
C SER A 38 19.29 -28.61 -17.39
N SER A 39 19.42 -29.53 -16.43
CA SER A 39 18.54 -29.61 -15.28
C SER A 39 18.62 -28.34 -14.41
N VAL A 40 19.82 -27.81 -14.21
CA VAL A 40 19.99 -26.53 -13.47
C VAL A 40 19.24 -25.39 -14.16
N PHE A 41 19.39 -25.24 -15.48
CA PHE A 41 18.68 -24.20 -16.22
C PHE A 41 17.16 -24.40 -16.23
N GLN A 42 16.66 -25.63 -16.26
CA GLN A 42 15.23 -25.91 -16.11
C GLN A 42 14.70 -25.42 -14.74
N VAL A 43 15.44 -25.67 -13.66
CA VAL A 43 15.07 -25.17 -12.32
C VAL A 43 15.09 -23.65 -12.28
N LEU A 44 16.12 -22.99 -12.84
CA LEU A 44 16.18 -21.54 -12.92
C LEU A 44 15.02 -20.95 -13.75
N THR A 45 14.65 -21.60 -14.83
CA THR A 45 13.48 -21.21 -15.62
C THR A 45 12.20 -21.28 -14.79
N LEU A 46 12.00 -22.40 -14.07
CA LEU A 46 10.82 -22.56 -13.21
C LEU A 46 10.77 -21.47 -12.13
N VAL A 47 11.89 -21.19 -11.45
CA VAL A 47 11.98 -20.14 -10.42
C VAL A 47 11.65 -18.77 -11.02
N ALA A 48 12.16 -18.44 -12.20
CA ALA A 48 11.88 -17.18 -12.86
C ALA A 48 10.43 -17.05 -13.32
N VAL A 49 9.79 -18.15 -13.79
CA VAL A 49 8.36 -18.19 -14.13
C VAL A 49 7.49 -17.97 -12.88
N VAL A 50 7.80 -18.67 -11.78
CA VAL A 50 7.09 -18.49 -10.49
C VAL A 50 7.27 -17.05 -9.98
N GLY A 51 8.48 -16.51 -10.07
CA GLY A 51 8.76 -15.11 -9.72
C GLY A 51 7.96 -14.13 -10.59
N THR A 52 7.85 -14.38 -11.88
CA THR A 52 7.02 -13.57 -12.80
C THR A 52 5.55 -13.60 -12.36
N ALA A 53 4.99 -14.78 -12.10
CA ALA A 53 3.61 -14.91 -11.65
C ALA A 53 3.37 -14.19 -10.31
N PHE A 54 4.32 -14.30 -9.37
CA PHE A 54 4.27 -13.57 -8.11
C PHE A 54 4.26 -12.05 -8.32
N PHE A 55 5.18 -11.50 -9.13
CA PHE A 55 5.23 -10.06 -9.37
C PHE A 55 4.05 -9.53 -10.18
N LEU A 56 3.50 -10.30 -11.11
CA LEU A 56 2.25 -9.95 -11.79
C LEU A 56 1.09 -9.83 -10.78
N ASN A 57 0.98 -10.76 -9.84
CA ASN A 57 -0.02 -10.69 -8.77
C ASN A 57 0.25 -9.52 -7.81
N PHE A 58 1.52 -9.32 -7.39
CA PHE A 58 1.91 -8.29 -6.42
C PHE A 58 1.67 -6.87 -6.95
N PHE A 59 2.04 -6.61 -8.20
CA PHE A 59 1.91 -5.28 -8.82
C PHE A 59 0.56 -5.05 -9.50
N ARG A 60 -0.44 -5.91 -9.28
CA ARG A 60 -1.78 -5.67 -9.80
C ARG A 60 -2.36 -4.37 -9.22
N ASP A 61 -3.03 -3.61 -10.06
CA ASP A 61 -3.65 -2.32 -9.73
C ASP A 61 -5.07 -2.26 -10.30
N PRO A 62 -6.03 -3.00 -9.71
CA PRO A 62 -7.40 -3.03 -10.19
C PRO A 62 -8.07 -1.67 -10.08
N GLU A 63 -8.99 -1.36 -10.98
CA GLU A 63 -9.89 -0.22 -10.81
C GLU A 63 -10.76 -0.41 -9.56
N ARG A 64 -11.04 0.70 -8.89
CA ARG A 64 -11.82 0.76 -7.65
C ARG A 64 -12.84 1.88 -7.74
N HIS A 65 -13.99 1.65 -7.17
CA HIS A 65 -15.07 2.63 -7.12
C HIS A 65 -15.30 3.08 -5.68
N ALA A 66 -14.91 4.31 -5.39
CA ALA A 66 -15.09 4.87 -4.06
C ALA A 66 -16.58 5.06 -3.75
N PRO A 67 -17.04 4.65 -2.56
CA PRO A 67 -18.42 4.89 -2.13
C PRO A 67 -18.68 6.39 -2.06
N GLN A 68 -19.90 6.78 -2.45
CA GLN A 68 -20.35 8.17 -2.38
C GLN A 68 -20.97 8.46 -1.02
N GLY A 69 -20.81 9.68 -0.51
CA GLY A 69 -21.37 10.14 0.76
C GLY A 69 -20.47 11.16 1.45
N GLU A 70 -21.07 12.00 2.27
CA GLU A 70 -20.36 13.02 3.05
C GLU A 70 -19.67 12.39 4.25
N GLY A 71 -18.53 12.95 4.65
CA GLY A 71 -17.76 12.54 5.82
C GLY A 71 -17.19 11.13 5.77
N LEU A 72 -17.25 10.42 4.64
CA LEU A 72 -16.72 9.06 4.55
C LEU A 72 -15.19 9.07 4.52
N VAL A 73 -14.60 8.29 5.42
CA VAL A 73 -13.19 7.95 5.40
C VAL A 73 -13.05 6.50 4.93
N ILE A 74 -12.41 6.27 3.78
CA ILE A 74 -12.25 4.94 3.20
C ILE A 74 -10.86 4.38 3.42
N SER A 75 -10.71 3.08 3.23
CA SER A 75 -9.42 2.39 3.39
C SER A 75 -8.41 2.86 2.35
N PRO A 76 -7.22 3.33 2.77
CA PRO A 76 -6.12 3.63 1.85
C PRO A 76 -5.35 2.40 1.39
N ALA A 77 -5.62 1.20 1.94
CA ALA A 77 -4.87 -0.02 1.69
C ALA A 77 -5.78 -1.26 1.67
N ASP A 78 -5.37 -2.29 0.91
CA ASP A 78 -5.91 -3.64 1.04
C ASP A 78 -5.24 -4.34 2.21
N GLY A 79 -6.00 -5.03 3.05
CA GLY A 79 -5.38 -5.79 4.14
C GLY A 79 -6.34 -6.23 5.22
N GLU A 80 -5.79 -6.49 6.39
CA GLU A 80 -6.51 -6.87 7.61
C GLU A 80 -6.30 -5.81 8.67
N ILE A 81 -7.37 -5.43 9.39
CA ILE A 81 -7.31 -4.49 10.51
C ILE A 81 -6.63 -5.18 11.68
N ILE A 82 -5.46 -4.69 12.07
CA ILE A 82 -4.69 -5.17 13.22
C ILE A 82 -4.76 -4.24 14.43
N ILE A 83 -5.25 -3.01 14.26
CA ILE A 83 -5.56 -2.05 15.33
C ILE A 83 -6.80 -1.26 14.89
N ALA A 84 -7.76 -1.11 15.82
CA ALA A 84 -8.92 -0.23 15.65
C ALA A 84 -9.22 0.40 17.03
N GLU A 85 -8.60 1.53 17.32
CA GLU A 85 -8.71 2.25 18.57
C GLU A 85 -9.44 3.57 18.33
N PRO A 86 -10.55 3.82 19.03
CA PRO A 86 -11.38 5.00 18.75
C PRO A 86 -10.78 6.29 19.30
N ASP A 87 -9.82 6.22 20.23
CA ASP A 87 -9.31 7.40 20.92
C ASP A 87 -7.85 7.20 21.38
N VAL A 88 -6.90 7.67 20.56
CA VAL A 88 -5.47 7.69 20.86
C VAL A 88 -4.93 9.12 20.77
N ASP A 89 -3.81 9.39 21.41
CA ASP A 89 -3.08 10.64 21.23
C ASP A 89 -2.22 10.56 19.97
N GLU A 90 -2.35 11.55 19.08
CA GLU A 90 -1.50 11.71 17.88
C GLU A 90 -0.74 13.05 17.94
N PRO A 91 0.44 13.08 18.61
CA PRO A 91 1.15 14.32 18.86
C PRO A 91 1.97 14.85 17.69
N ARG A 92 2.24 14.05 16.66
CA ARG A 92 3.19 14.39 15.60
C ARG A 92 2.59 15.31 14.53
N PHE A 93 1.44 14.96 14.00
CA PHE A 93 0.83 15.62 12.83
C PHE A 93 -0.48 16.30 13.15
N LEU A 94 -1.40 15.60 13.85
CA LEU A 94 -2.70 16.16 14.22
C LEU A 94 -2.62 17.01 15.49
N LYS A 95 -1.70 16.66 16.41
CA LYS A 95 -1.56 17.29 17.74
C LYS A 95 -2.87 17.29 18.54
N SER A 96 -3.61 16.20 18.42
CA SER A 96 -4.93 16.01 19.01
C SER A 96 -5.24 14.52 19.20
N ARG A 97 -6.35 14.26 19.92
CA ARG A 97 -6.93 12.92 20.00
C ARG A 97 -7.49 12.52 18.62
N ALA A 98 -7.35 11.24 18.28
CA ALA A 98 -7.79 10.67 16.99
C ALA A 98 -8.16 9.20 17.15
N ALA A 99 -9.03 8.70 16.28
CA ALA A 99 -9.15 7.27 16.08
C ALA A 99 -7.95 6.76 15.28
N LYS A 100 -7.39 5.62 15.67
CA LYS A 100 -6.29 4.94 14.97
C LYS A 100 -6.77 3.64 14.38
N ILE A 101 -6.54 3.46 13.09
CA ILE A 101 -6.79 2.22 12.37
C ILE A 101 -5.50 1.80 11.71
N SER A 102 -5.06 0.56 11.98
CA SER A 102 -3.85 0.00 11.37
C SER A 102 -4.21 -1.18 10.48
N ILE A 103 -3.75 -1.14 9.24
CA ILE A 103 -4.06 -2.11 8.18
C ILE A 103 -2.77 -2.84 7.81
N PHE A 104 -2.71 -4.14 8.08
CA PHE A 104 -1.60 -5.00 7.68
C PHE A 104 -1.81 -5.50 6.25
N MET A 105 -0.82 -5.32 5.41
CA MET A 105 -0.83 -5.72 4.00
C MET A 105 0.09 -6.92 3.81
N SER A 106 -0.49 -8.11 3.64
CA SER A 106 0.29 -9.31 3.29
C SER A 106 0.81 -9.21 1.85
N PRO A 107 1.88 -9.94 1.46
CA PRO A 107 2.39 -9.94 0.08
C PRO A 107 1.36 -10.34 -0.99
N MET A 108 0.25 -10.96 -0.60
CA MET A 108 -0.84 -11.35 -1.51
C MET A 108 -1.88 -10.25 -1.73
N ASN A 109 -1.86 -9.17 -0.93
CA ASN A 109 -2.76 -8.03 -1.09
C ASN A 109 -2.34 -7.12 -2.25
N VAL A 110 -3.23 -6.21 -2.67
CA VAL A 110 -2.87 -5.09 -3.55
C VAL A 110 -2.08 -4.06 -2.73
N HIS A 111 -0.94 -3.63 -3.24
CA HIS A 111 -0.04 -2.73 -2.52
C HIS A 111 -0.12 -1.26 -2.97
N VAL A 112 -0.99 -0.96 -3.92
CA VAL A 112 -1.30 0.43 -4.31
C VAL A 112 -2.12 1.09 -3.20
N ASN A 113 -1.63 2.22 -2.70
CA ASN A 113 -2.34 3.01 -1.69
C ASN A 113 -3.16 4.11 -2.33
N ARG A 114 -4.29 4.43 -1.70
CA ARG A 114 -5.30 5.37 -2.21
C ARG A 114 -5.65 6.44 -1.20
N ALA A 115 -6.08 7.61 -1.69
CA ALA A 115 -6.54 8.70 -0.85
C ALA A 115 -7.78 8.29 -0.03
N PRO A 116 -7.76 8.46 1.31
CA PRO A 116 -8.88 8.06 2.17
C PRO A 116 -10.08 9.00 2.10
N VAL A 117 -9.89 10.24 1.65
CA VAL A 117 -10.90 11.29 1.56
C VAL A 117 -10.72 12.13 0.29
N ASP A 118 -11.76 12.87 -0.10
CA ASP A 118 -11.63 14.00 -1.02
C ASP A 118 -10.94 15.16 -0.31
N GLY A 119 -9.94 15.80 -0.95
CA GLY A 119 -9.25 16.92 -0.31
C GLY A 119 -7.86 17.20 -0.86
N GLU A 120 -7.10 17.97 -0.12
CA GLU A 120 -5.76 18.43 -0.47
C GLU A 120 -4.71 17.82 0.45
N VAL A 121 -3.60 17.38 -0.11
CA VAL A 121 -2.41 16.99 0.65
C VAL A 121 -1.74 18.26 1.19
N THR A 122 -1.71 18.42 2.51
CA THR A 122 -1.10 19.59 3.17
C THR A 122 0.35 19.35 3.57
N GLY A 123 0.78 18.08 3.66
CA GLY A 123 2.16 17.73 3.97
C GLY A 123 2.49 16.28 3.69
N VAL A 124 3.77 16.03 3.40
CA VAL A 124 4.35 14.69 3.25
C VAL A 124 5.64 14.65 4.08
N HIS A 125 5.71 13.72 5.01
CA HIS A 125 6.83 13.62 5.95
C HIS A 125 7.46 12.23 5.87
N TYR A 126 8.60 12.16 5.22
CA TYR A 126 9.38 10.93 5.08
C TYR A 126 10.37 10.77 6.24
N ASN A 127 10.45 9.56 6.78
CA ASN A 127 11.43 9.14 7.78
C ASN A 127 12.09 7.83 7.33
N ALA A 128 13.41 7.86 7.14
CA ALA A 128 14.21 6.73 6.65
C ALA A 128 14.51 5.66 7.70
N GLY A 129 13.68 5.48 8.72
CA GLY A 129 13.83 4.58 9.86
C GLY A 129 14.49 3.23 9.65
N LYS A 130 14.33 2.31 10.61
CA LYS A 130 14.82 0.92 10.59
C LYS A 130 13.79 0.00 9.90
N TYR A 131 14.12 -1.30 9.76
CA TYR A 131 13.26 -2.28 9.09
C TYR A 131 12.87 -3.41 10.06
N PHE A 132 11.89 -3.17 10.93
CA PHE A 132 11.26 -4.21 11.76
C PHE A 132 10.08 -4.85 11.04
N ALA A 133 9.60 -5.97 11.57
CA ALA A 133 8.40 -6.62 11.05
C ALA A 133 7.18 -5.69 11.13
N ALA A 134 6.43 -5.53 10.05
CA ALA A 134 5.35 -4.54 9.93
C ALA A 134 4.20 -4.74 10.93
N TRP A 135 4.00 -5.96 11.43
CA TRP A 135 2.97 -6.26 12.43
C TRP A 135 3.37 -5.92 13.87
N ALA A 136 4.65 -5.59 14.14
CA ALA A 136 5.07 -5.20 15.48
C ALA A 136 4.65 -3.77 15.81
N GLU A 137 4.22 -3.51 17.06
CA GLU A 137 3.86 -2.15 17.50
C GLU A 137 4.98 -1.14 17.29
N LYS A 138 6.24 -1.55 17.55
CA LYS A 138 7.43 -0.72 17.32
C LYS A 138 7.66 -0.34 15.87
N ALA A 139 7.06 -1.04 14.89
CA ALA A 139 7.18 -0.70 13.48
C ALA A 139 6.63 0.70 13.16
N SER A 140 5.61 1.14 13.88
CA SER A 140 5.03 2.49 13.74
C SER A 140 5.95 3.64 14.18
N LEU A 141 7.03 3.34 14.90
CA LEU A 141 7.95 4.36 15.43
C LEU A 141 9.32 4.31 14.75
N ASP A 142 9.81 3.10 14.45
CA ASP A 142 11.20 2.87 14.09
C ASP A 142 11.43 2.53 12.61
N ASN A 143 10.40 2.07 11.86
CA ASN A 143 10.56 1.68 10.47
C ASN A 143 10.59 2.89 9.51
N GLU A 144 11.10 2.63 8.29
CA GLU A 144 10.91 3.54 7.16
C GLU A 144 9.43 3.85 7.01
N GLN A 145 9.07 5.12 7.04
CA GLN A 145 7.68 5.56 6.99
C GLN A 145 7.52 6.87 6.22
N ASN A 146 6.36 7.03 5.66
CA ASN A 146 5.98 8.24 4.94
C ASN A 146 4.57 8.66 5.39
N ALA A 147 4.47 9.71 6.17
CA ALA A 147 3.21 10.26 6.62
C ALA A 147 2.68 11.27 5.61
N ILE A 148 1.45 11.06 5.16
CA ILE A 148 0.73 11.95 4.25
C ILE A 148 -0.41 12.58 5.06
N VAL A 149 -0.37 13.90 5.18
CA VAL A 149 -1.39 14.71 5.86
C VAL A 149 -2.31 15.27 4.79
N MET A 150 -3.61 14.95 4.90
CA MET A 150 -4.64 15.47 4.00
C MET A 150 -5.61 16.35 4.77
N ARG A 151 -6.03 17.44 4.16
CA ARG A 151 -7.19 18.22 4.62
C ARG A 151 -8.38 17.86 3.74
N SER A 152 -9.43 17.27 4.34
CA SER A 152 -10.65 16.96 3.62
C SER A 152 -11.38 18.23 3.18
N ASP A 153 -12.31 18.09 2.24
CA ASP A 153 -13.14 19.21 1.75
C ASP A 153 -14.03 19.79 2.86
N GLU A 154 -14.34 19.02 3.91
CA GLU A 154 -15.03 19.47 5.12
C GLU A 154 -14.07 20.16 6.14
N GLY A 155 -12.79 20.36 5.79
CA GLY A 155 -11.79 21.03 6.60
C GLY A 155 -11.14 20.17 7.70
N ARG A 156 -11.39 18.86 7.74
CA ARG A 156 -10.78 17.95 8.71
C ARG A 156 -9.41 17.48 8.23
N SER A 157 -8.42 17.45 9.12
CA SER A 157 -7.10 16.90 8.81
C SER A 157 -7.06 15.40 9.11
N ILE A 158 -6.77 14.58 8.13
CA ILE A 158 -6.59 13.13 8.25
C ILE A 158 -5.13 12.81 7.93
N VAL A 159 -4.54 11.89 8.68
CA VAL A 159 -3.17 11.41 8.42
C VAL A 159 -3.23 9.93 8.09
N PHE A 160 -2.53 9.53 7.04
CA PHE A 160 -2.22 8.13 6.84
C PHE A 160 -0.73 7.95 6.63
N VAL A 161 -0.19 6.93 7.30
CA VAL A 161 1.24 6.66 7.36
C VAL A 161 1.52 5.35 6.65
N GLN A 162 2.26 5.42 5.56
CA GLN A 162 2.82 4.26 4.89
C GLN A 162 4.03 3.77 5.71
N ILE A 163 4.04 2.51 6.12
CA ILE A 163 5.08 1.92 6.97
C ILE A 163 5.64 0.70 6.26
N ALA A 164 6.94 0.74 5.94
CA ALA A 164 7.64 -0.37 5.33
C ALA A 164 7.89 -1.49 6.35
N GLY A 165 7.70 -2.75 5.95
CA GLY A 165 8.05 -3.90 6.76
C GLY A 165 9.46 -4.41 6.50
N PHE A 166 9.83 -5.54 7.10
CA PHE A 166 11.17 -6.14 7.00
C PHE A 166 11.61 -6.46 5.56
N LEU A 167 10.69 -6.91 4.72
CA LEU A 167 10.93 -7.20 3.30
C LEU A 167 10.74 -5.95 2.42
N ALA A 168 9.96 -4.99 2.87
CA ALA A 168 9.69 -3.75 2.16
C ALA A 168 10.88 -2.81 2.33
N ARG A 169 11.54 -2.46 1.25
CA ARG A 169 12.66 -1.52 1.26
C ARG A 169 12.38 -0.26 0.47
N ARG A 170 11.12 0.00 0.10
CA ARG A 170 10.79 1.20 -0.66
C ARG A 170 9.32 1.58 -0.58
N ILE A 171 9.09 2.76 -0.09
CA ILE A 171 7.82 3.48 -0.19
C ILE A 171 7.87 4.34 -1.46
N VAL A 172 6.83 4.25 -2.28
CA VAL A 172 6.62 5.12 -3.43
C VAL A 172 5.47 6.05 -3.08
N CYS A 173 5.75 7.35 -2.98
CA CYS A 173 4.77 8.41 -2.83
C CYS A 173 4.68 9.20 -4.14
N ARG A 174 3.48 9.43 -4.65
CA ARG A 174 3.22 10.13 -5.92
C ARG A 174 2.55 11.48 -5.72
N VAL A 175 2.32 11.87 -4.48
CA VAL A 175 1.67 13.12 -4.10
C VAL A 175 2.59 13.96 -3.23
N GLY A 176 2.39 15.27 -3.26
CA GLY A 176 3.12 16.24 -2.43
C GLY A 176 2.17 17.29 -1.89
N ALA A 177 2.68 18.18 -1.05
CA ALA A 177 1.91 19.33 -0.55
C ALA A 177 1.32 20.13 -1.71
N GLY A 178 0.03 20.51 -1.61
CA GLY A 178 -0.73 21.17 -2.65
C GLY A 178 -1.39 20.22 -3.67
N THR A 179 -1.10 18.91 -3.63
CA THR A 179 -1.78 17.94 -4.50
C THR A 179 -3.22 17.75 -4.04
N ARG A 180 -4.18 17.98 -4.93
CA ARG A 180 -5.58 17.67 -4.70
C ARG A 180 -5.86 16.24 -5.15
N CYS A 181 -6.52 15.46 -4.30
CA CYS A 181 -6.88 14.08 -4.57
C CYS A 181 -8.38 13.86 -4.38
N SER A 182 -8.96 13.07 -5.26
CA SER A 182 -10.28 12.49 -5.05
C SER A 182 -10.16 11.24 -4.17
N ARG A 183 -11.20 10.98 -3.38
CA ARG A 183 -11.31 9.77 -2.57
C ARG A 183 -11.17 8.51 -3.44
N GLY A 184 -10.30 7.59 -3.04
CA GLY A 184 -9.96 6.39 -3.82
C GLY A 184 -8.90 6.60 -4.91
N GLU A 185 -8.43 7.83 -5.14
CA GLU A 185 -7.34 8.10 -6.09
C GLU A 185 -6.01 7.50 -5.62
N ARG A 186 -5.19 7.04 -6.57
CA ARG A 186 -3.90 6.43 -6.32
C ARG A 186 -2.88 7.44 -5.81
N VAL A 187 -2.32 7.22 -4.62
CA VAL A 187 -1.34 8.15 -4.01
C VAL A 187 0.06 7.57 -3.89
N GLY A 188 0.22 6.28 -4.08
CA GLY A 188 1.51 5.61 -4.00
C GLY A 188 1.41 4.12 -3.83
N MET A 189 2.50 3.49 -3.39
CA MET A 189 2.50 2.07 -3.00
C MET A 189 3.65 1.76 -2.04
N ILE A 190 3.56 0.64 -1.34
CA ILE A 190 4.62 0.12 -0.49
C ILE A 190 5.04 -1.24 -1.05
N LYS A 191 6.35 -1.46 -1.27
CA LYS A 191 6.85 -2.71 -1.85
C LYS A 191 7.09 -3.76 -0.77
N LEU A 192 6.46 -4.95 -0.87
CA LEU A 192 6.69 -6.20 -0.13
C LEU A 192 6.48 -6.13 1.41
N GLY A 193 5.26 -6.46 1.84
CA GLY A 193 4.88 -6.62 3.24
C GLY A 193 4.94 -5.29 4.01
N SER A 194 3.80 -4.77 4.37
CA SER A 194 3.70 -3.40 4.83
C SER A 194 2.50 -3.20 5.75
N ARG A 195 2.40 -2.00 6.28
CA ARG A 195 1.30 -1.54 7.11
C ARG A 195 0.94 -0.11 6.74
N VAL A 196 -0.33 0.21 6.83
CA VAL A 196 -0.80 1.60 6.75
C VAL A 196 -1.54 1.94 8.03
N ASP A 197 -1.10 2.98 8.73
CA ASP A 197 -1.81 3.54 9.87
C ASP A 197 -2.62 4.75 9.41
N VAL A 198 -3.90 4.81 9.80
CA VAL A 198 -4.80 5.92 9.51
C VAL A 198 -5.20 6.57 10.83
N TYR A 199 -5.04 7.88 10.93
CA TYR A 199 -5.46 8.69 12.07
C TYR A 199 -6.55 9.66 11.63
N VAL A 200 -7.71 9.54 12.25
CA VAL A 200 -8.90 10.35 11.96
C VAL A 200 -9.27 11.14 13.20
N PRO A 201 -9.18 12.49 13.18
CA PRO A 201 -9.44 13.31 14.35
C PRO A 201 -10.94 13.47 14.62
N GLY A 202 -11.25 13.82 15.87
CA GLY A 202 -12.60 14.17 16.29
C GLY A 202 -13.52 12.96 16.45
N ASN A 203 -14.83 13.26 16.42
CA ASN A 203 -15.85 12.23 16.58
C ASN A 203 -16.06 11.48 15.26
N VAL A 204 -15.27 10.43 15.06
CA VAL A 204 -15.48 9.49 13.95
C VAL A 204 -16.23 8.26 14.45
N GLU A 205 -17.28 7.89 13.72
CA GLU A 205 -17.95 6.62 13.95
C GLU A 205 -17.23 5.53 13.15
N LEU A 206 -16.46 4.68 13.85
CA LEU A 206 -15.74 3.57 13.21
C LEU A 206 -16.74 2.54 12.66
N ARG A 207 -16.51 2.08 11.44
CA ARG A 207 -17.30 1.06 10.73
C ARG A 207 -16.56 -0.27 10.60
N VAL A 208 -15.35 -0.33 11.13
CA VAL A 208 -14.47 -1.51 11.08
C VAL A 208 -14.00 -1.87 12.50
N LYS A 209 -13.62 -3.13 12.67
CA LYS A 209 -13.08 -3.68 13.91
C LYS A 209 -11.86 -4.55 13.63
N LEU A 210 -11.17 -4.93 14.69
CA LEU A 210 -10.02 -5.84 14.64
C LEU A 210 -10.39 -7.14 13.89
N GLY A 211 -9.52 -7.55 12.96
CA GLY A 211 -9.66 -8.75 12.15
C GLY A 211 -10.48 -8.57 10.87
N ASP A 212 -11.13 -7.41 10.66
CA ASP A 212 -11.86 -7.16 9.42
C ASP A 212 -10.90 -7.05 8.23
N ARG A 213 -11.32 -7.59 7.08
CA ARG A 213 -10.61 -7.43 5.82
C ARG A 213 -11.14 -6.21 5.08
N VAL A 214 -10.22 -5.37 4.62
CA VAL A 214 -10.54 -4.12 3.94
C VAL A 214 -9.92 -4.04 2.56
N THR A 215 -10.57 -3.29 1.69
CA THR A 215 -10.19 -3.05 0.30
C THR A 215 -9.92 -1.57 0.08
N ALA A 216 -8.72 -1.24 -0.42
CA ALA A 216 -8.32 0.13 -0.72
C ALA A 216 -9.29 0.80 -1.69
N GLY A 217 -9.71 2.01 -1.37
CA GLY A 217 -10.61 2.77 -2.23
C GLY A 217 -12.09 2.39 -2.14
N GLU A 218 -12.46 1.32 -1.41
CA GLU A 218 -13.85 0.82 -1.38
C GLU A 218 -14.40 0.69 0.04
N THR A 219 -13.64 0.11 0.98
CA THR A 219 -14.15 -0.14 2.33
C THR A 219 -14.22 1.14 3.15
N VAL A 220 -15.37 1.46 3.71
CA VAL A 220 -15.56 2.58 4.64
C VAL A 220 -14.97 2.20 5.99
N LEU A 221 -13.96 2.93 6.45
CA LEU A 221 -13.35 2.77 7.76
C LEU A 221 -14.15 3.48 8.86
N GLY A 222 -14.74 4.61 8.52
CA GLY A 222 -15.53 5.41 9.45
C GLY A 222 -16.22 6.59 8.78
N VAL A 223 -17.06 7.26 9.56
CA VAL A 223 -17.82 8.45 9.15
C VAL A 223 -17.50 9.59 10.10
N LEU A 224 -17.02 10.70 9.58
CA LEU A 224 -16.82 11.96 10.32
C LEU A 224 -18.18 12.55 10.68
N ARG A 225 -18.34 12.98 11.93
CA ARG A 225 -19.53 13.67 12.43
C ARG A 225 -19.25 15.13 12.76
#